data_7af6c9b54f1578a3b93141493e18de90
#
_entry.id   7af6c9b54f1578a3b93141493e18de90
#
_cell.length_a   1.000
_cell.length_b   1.000
_cell.length_c   1.000
_cell.angle_alpha   90.00
_cell.angle_beta   90.00
_cell.angle_gamma   90.00
#
_symmetry.space_group_name_H-M   'P 1'
#
loop_
_entity.id
_entity.type
_entity.pdbx_description
1 polymer ?
#
loop_
_entity_poly.entity_id
_entity_poly.type
_entity_poly.pdbx_seq_one_letter_code
_entity_poly.pdbx_strand_id
1 'polypeptide(L)'
;MKAMLGEGIFTQDGTPWKHSRELLRRQFVRMQYQNLEGFREHVENMIDALGEVSGVIDLQPYFFRLTLDTTIAMILGQPVENFRHEIGDAFSKSFNKASLVTATRVRLGDLYWLYTPRGFFAACKTVRTYIEQFVKDSLQQNRDAGQESDRYRFITDLYGEHQDVELVRDQVINVLIAGRDTTAATMSYVLRLLVRHPRVLKKLRSEIGHVVGQDKDITRAYIQRMPFLQNVIKETLRLYPPVPINTRFCKQATVLPRGGGTDGRSPILVRQGMPCAYSVYHMHRREDLYGSDAGIFRPERWEGPELVDIKWGYLPFNGGPRICLGKDFGLMLASYGLARVIQAFPRISLPPGEKWEEPGTERQHLTLTLSNADGCKVLLS
;
A
#
# COMPACT_ATOMS: atom_id res chain seq x y z
N MET A 1 9.86 -13.69 -8.58
CA MET A 1 9.53 -12.27 -8.74
C MET A 1 10.07 -11.65 -10.04
N LYS A 2 11.32 -11.92 -10.46
CA LYS A 2 11.96 -11.30 -11.65
C LYS A 2 11.16 -11.38 -12.95
N ALA A 3 10.39 -12.47 -13.20
CA ALA A 3 9.58 -12.59 -14.43
C ALA A 3 8.58 -11.42 -14.60
N MET A 4 8.02 -10.90 -13.52
CA MET A 4 7.09 -9.77 -13.54
C MET A 4 7.78 -8.44 -13.26
N LEU A 5 8.56 -8.37 -12.17
CA LEU A 5 9.10 -7.13 -11.63
C LEU A 5 10.46 -6.72 -12.23
N GLY A 6 11.13 -7.62 -12.96
CA GLY A 6 12.47 -7.36 -13.50
C GLY A 6 13.51 -7.10 -12.42
N GLU A 7 14.43 -6.20 -12.70
CA GLU A 7 15.47 -5.74 -11.78
C GLU A 7 15.02 -4.43 -11.10
N GLY A 8 14.71 -4.49 -9.81
CA GLY A 8 14.22 -3.33 -9.07
C GLY A 8 14.35 -3.51 -7.57
N ILE A 9 13.83 -2.55 -6.82
CA ILE A 9 13.99 -2.45 -5.37
C ILE A 9 13.53 -3.71 -4.60
N PHE A 10 12.59 -4.51 -5.16
CA PHE A 10 12.11 -5.75 -4.54
C PHE A 10 12.88 -6.99 -4.95
N THR A 11 13.65 -6.94 -6.02
CA THR A 11 14.34 -8.11 -6.59
C THR A 11 15.86 -8.02 -6.55
N GLN A 12 16.39 -6.86 -6.17
CA GLN A 12 17.81 -6.59 -6.03
C GLN A 12 18.28 -6.68 -4.58
N ASP A 13 19.57 -6.99 -4.41
CA ASP A 13 20.29 -6.98 -3.14
C ASP A 13 21.62 -6.23 -3.25
N GLY A 14 22.25 -5.93 -2.11
CA GLY A 14 23.57 -5.31 -2.06
C GLY A 14 23.64 -3.92 -2.67
N THR A 15 24.68 -3.67 -3.47
CA THR A 15 24.93 -2.36 -4.11
C THR A 15 23.85 -1.97 -5.12
N PRO A 16 23.36 -2.83 -6.03
CA PRO A 16 22.27 -2.50 -6.94
C PRO A 16 21.00 -2.06 -6.20
N TRP A 17 20.64 -2.76 -5.12
CA TRP A 17 19.51 -2.38 -4.29
C TRP A 17 19.72 -1.01 -3.61
N LYS A 18 20.92 -0.74 -3.08
CA LYS A 18 21.22 0.56 -2.45
C LYS A 18 21.04 1.70 -3.46
N HIS A 19 21.54 1.51 -4.67
CA HIS A 19 21.43 2.49 -5.74
C HIS A 19 19.97 2.75 -6.14
N SER A 20 19.20 1.69 -6.47
CA SER A 20 17.78 1.79 -6.77
C SER A 20 16.98 2.46 -5.62
N ARG A 21 17.30 2.11 -4.38
CA ARG A 21 16.65 2.70 -3.21
C ARG A 21 16.94 4.20 -3.09
N GLU A 22 18.18 4.63 -3.31
CA GLU A 22 18.55 6.04 -3.19
C GLU A 22 17.89 6.90 -4.29
N LEU A 23 17.86 6.40 -5.52
CA LEU A 23 17.16 7.05 -6.62
C LEU A 23 15.68 7.24 -6.34
N LEU A 24 14.99 6.16 -5.95
CA LEU A 24 13.58 6.22 -5.61
C LEU A 24 13.33 7.11 -4.38
N ARG A 25 14.21 7.08 -3.37
CA ARG A 25 14.09 7.93 -2.18
C ARG A 25 14.05 9.42 -2.52
N ARG A 26 14.94 9.88 -3.43
CA ARG A 26 14.93 11.27 -3.90
C ARG A 26 13.59 11.65 -4.50
N GLN A 27 12.99 10.76 -5.28
CA GLN A 27 11.69 10.99 -5.90
C GLN A 27 10.57 11.09 -4.85
N PHE A 28 10.51 10.17 -3.89
CA PHE A 28 9.51 10.20 -2.82
C PHE A 28 9.67 11.42 -1.89
N VAL A 29 10.91 11.89 -1.62
CA VAL A 29 11.15 13.11 -0.84
C VAL A 29 10.59 14.34 -1.59
N ARG A 30 10.86 14.48 -2.89
CA ARG A 30 10.31 15.58 -3.69
C ARG A 30 8.78 15.61 -3.64
N MET A 31 8.14 14.46 -3.76
CA MET A 31 6.67 14.35 -3.71
C MET A 31 6.06 14.74 -2.37
N GLN A 32 6.77 14.56 -1.27
CA GLN A 32 6.29 15.00 0.05
C GLN A 32 6.09 16.52 0.14
N TYR A 33 6.81 17.28 -0.68
CA TYR A 33 6.70 18.74 -0.73
C TYR A 33 5.69 19.22 -1.78
N GLN A 34 5.32 18.36 -2.72
CA GLN A 34 4.29 18.69 -3.70
C GLN A 34 2.90 18.55 -3.05
N ASN A 35 2.01 19.48 -3.36
CA ASN A 35 0.71 19.63 -2.73
C ASN A 35 -0.19 18.40 -2.87
N LEU A 36 -1.18 18.29 -1.98
CA LEU A 36 -2.29 17.32 -2.06
C LEU A 36 -3.12 17.43 -3.35
N GLU A 37 -2.89 18.44 -4.18
CA GLU A 37 -3.60 18.65 -5.46
C GLU A 37 -3.56 17.43 -6.37
N GLY A 38 -2.42 16.74 -6.45
CA GLY A 38 -2.31 15.49 -7.21
C GLY A 38 -3.19 14.35 -6.69
N PHE A 39 -3.65 14.41 -5.43
CA PHE A 39 -4.61 13.44 -4.89
C PHE A 39 -6.04 13.91 -5.04
N ARG A 40 -6.27 15.22 -4.97
CA ARG A 40 -7.60 15.85 -4.95
C ARG A 40 -8.43 15.39 -6.12
N GLU A 41 -7.95 15.61 -7.33
CA GLU A 41 -8.67 15.28 -8.55
C GLU A 41 -9.14 13.82 -8.57
N HIS A 42 -8.22 12.87 -8.25
CA HIS A 42 -8.55 11.45 -8.27
C HIS A 42 -9.51 11.03 -7.16
N VAL A 43 -9.42 11.67 -5.98
CA VAL A 43 -10.34 11.42 -4.87
C VAL A 43 -11.72 12.01 -5.16
N GLU A 44 -11.81 13.23 -5.70
CA GLU A 44 -13.10 13.83 -6.07
C GLU A 44 -13.76 13.03 -7.21
N ASN A 45 -13.03 12.63 -8.24
CA ASN A 45 -13.54 11.74 -9.30
C ASN A 45 -14.09 10.41 -8.74
N MET A 46 -13.44 9.86 -7.71
CA MET A 46 -13.95 8.66 -7.03
C MET A 46 -15.24 8.98 -6.25
N ILE A 47 -15.29 10.10 -5.55
CA ILE A 47 -16.47 10.52 -4.77
C ILE A 47 -17.67 10.77 -5.70
N ASP A 48 -17.46 11.45 -6.82
CA ASP A 48 -18.48 11.69 -7.82
C ASP A 48 -19.03 10.36 -8.37
N ALA A 49 -18.15 9.43 -8.74
CA ALA A 49 -18.56 8.11 -9.20
C ALA A 49 -19.30 7.28 -8.12
N LEU A 50 -18.99 7.48 -6.85
CA LEU A 50 -19.71 6.86 -5.75
C LEU A 50 -21.06 7.51 -5.50
N GLY A 51 -21.18 8.82 -5.73
CA GLY A 51 -22.44 9.58 -5.59
C GLY A 51 -23.51 9.18 -6.61
N GLU A 52 -23.11 8.63 -7.75
CA GLU A 52 -24.04 8.15 -8.80
C GLU A 52 -24.64 6.76 -8.48
N VAL A 53 -24.09 6.06 -7.48
CA VAL A 53 -24.50 4.69 -7.15
C VAL A 53 -25.41 4.71 -5.93
N SER A 54 -26.56 4.01 -6.00
CA SER A 54 -27.48 3.85 -4.89
C SER A 54 -27.41 2.44 -4.31
N GLY A 55 -27.61 2.30 -2.99
CA GLY A 55 -27.69 1.01 -2.33
C GLY A 55 -26.35 0.51 -1.76
N VAL A 56 -26.17 -0.80 -1.78
CA VAL A 56 -24.95 -1.44 -1.26
C VAL A 56 -23.84 -1.37 -2.28
N ILE A 57 -22.71 -0.80 -1.87
CA ILE A 57 -21.53 -0.59 -2.73
C ILE A 57 -20.35 -1.34 -2.15
N ASP A 58 -19.55 -2.00 -2.99
CA ASP A 58 -18.21 -2.48 -2.62
C ASP A 58 -17.17 -1.39 -2.94
N LEU A 59 -16.63 -0.76 -1.91
CA LEU A 59 -15.63 0.31 -2.05
C LEU A 59 -14.23 -0.20 -2.43
N GLN A 60 -13.95 -1.50 -2.26
CA GLN A 60 -12.61 -2.04 -2.50
C GLN A 60 -12.14 -1.83 -3.95
N PRO A 61 -12.92 -2.09 -5.01
CA PRO A 61 -12.53 -1.79 -6.39
C PRO A 61 -12.27 -0.30 -6.64
N TYR A 62 -13.03 0.60 -6.01
CA TYR A 62 -12.84 2.04 -6.15
C TYR A 62 -11.50 2.48 -5.53
N PHE A 63 -11.14 1.95 -4.37
CA PHE A 63 -9.84 2.23 -3.77
C PHE A 63 -8.68 1.66 -4.57
N PHE A 64 -8.79 0.47 -5.15
CA PHE A 64 -7.78 -0.07 -6.06
C PHE A 64 -7.60 0.81 -7.30
N ARG A 65 -8.69 1.36 -7.83
CA ARG A 65 -8.64 2.30 -8.95
C ARG A 65 -8.00 3.62 -8.54
N LEU A 66 -8.46 4.23 -7.44
CA LEU A 66 -7.92 5.48 -6.90
C LEU A 66 -6.40 5.38 -6.73
N THR A 67 -5.92 4.33 -6.05
CA THR A 67 -4.49 4.17 -5.76
C THR A 67 -3.67 3.88 -7.00
N LEU A 68 -4.23 3.19 -7.99
CA LEU A 68 -3.60 3.00 -9.29
C LEU A 68 -3.47 4.34 -10.02
N ASP A 69 -4.57 5.06 -10.19
CA ASP A 69 -4.63 6.35 -10.90
C ASP A 69 -3.66 7.36 -10.24
N THR A 70 -3.69 7.46 -8.92
CA THR A 70 -2.80 8.34 -8.16
C THR A 70 -1.32 7.96 -8.32
N THR A 71 -1.01 6.65 -8.30
CA THR A 71 0.39 6.18 -8.48
C THR A 71 0.88 6.44 -9.90
N ILE A 72 0.03 6.26 -10.90
CA ILE A 72 0.35 6.55 -12.29
C ILE A 72 0.55 8.06 -12.48
N ALA A 73 -0.37 8.89 -11.99
CA ALA A 73 -0.24 10.34 -12.06
C ALA A 73 1.05 10.84 -11.40
N MET A 74 1.43 10.23 -10.28
CA MET A 74 2.69 10.46 -9.61
C MET A 74 3.92 10.15 -10.50
N ILE A 75 3.89 9.02 -11.19
CA ILE A 75 4.99 8.57 -12.07
C ILE A 75 5.06 9.43 -13.32
N LEU A 76 3.90 9.84 -13.87
CA LEU A 76 3.79 10.62 -15.10
C LEU A 76 4.01 12.12 -14.93
N GLY A 77 3.65 12.64 -13.73
CA GLY A 77 3.50 14.07 -13.53
C GLY A 77 2.37 14.70 -14.37
N GLN A 78 1.42 13.88 -14.85
CA GLN A 78 0.29 14.31 -15.69
C GLN A 78 -1.01 13.60 -15.27
N PRO A 79 -2.20 14.20 -15.53
CA PRO A 79 -3.48 13.54 -15.30
C PRO A 79 -3.59 12.24 -16.09
N VAL A 80 -4.21 11.25 -15.48
CA VAL A 80 -4.30 9.85 -15.97
C VAL A 80 -5.30 9.70 -17.14
N GLU A 81 -6.07 10.74 -17.48
CA GLU A 81 -7.17 10.66 -18.45
C GLU A 81 -6.73 10.15 -19.83
N ASN A 82 -5.57 10.60 -20.31
CA ASN A 82 -4.97 10.11 -21.56
C ASN A 82 -4.56 8.64 -21.48
N PHE A 83 -4.26 8.17 -20.28
CA PHE A 83 -3.81 6.81 -20.01
C PHE A 83 -4.98 5.82 -19.78
N ARG A 84 -6.15 6.31 -19.38
CA ARG A 84 -7.34 5.48 -19.14
C ARG A 84 -7.86 4.79 -20.40
N HIS A 85 -7.78 5.45 -21.56
CA HIS A 85 -8.17 4.86 -22.84
C HIS A 85 -7.19 3.80 -23.32
N GLU A 86 -5.94 3.87 -22.87
CA GLU A 86 -4.86 2.96 -23.28
C GLU A 86 -4.66 1.81 -22.29
N ILE A 87 -4.84 2.01 -20.95
CA ILE A 87 -4.82 0.93 -19.95
C ILE A 87 -6.16 0.17 -20.02
N GLY A 88 -6.37 -0.52 -21.13
CA GLY A 88 -7.54 -1.36 -21.30
C GLY A 88 -7.59 -2.48 -20.24
N ASP A 89 -8.76 -3.10 -20.15
CA ASP A 89 -9.03 -4.30 -19.34
C ASP A 89 -7.94 -5.37 -19.45
N ALA A 90 -7.26 -5.44 -20.58
CA ALA A 90 -6.18 -6.39 -20.86
C ALA A 90 -4.95 -6.20 -19.95
N PHE A 91 -4.51 -4.95 -19.72
CA PHE A 91 -3.40 -4.67 -18.80
C PHE A 91 -3.78 -5.04 -17.36
N SER A 92 -4.93 -4.57 -16.89
CA SER A 92 -5.40 -4.84 -15.50
C SER A 92 -5.57 -6.34 -15.26
N LYS A 93 -6.14 -7.09 -16.19
CA LYS A 93 -6.26 -8.56 -16.12
C LYS A 93 -4.90 -9.23 -16.10
N SER A 94 -3.97 -8.80 -16.96
CA SER A 94 -2.60 -9.34 -17.01
C SER A 94 -1.82 -9.01 -15.74
N PHE A 95 -1.92 -7.79 -15.24
CA PHE A 95 -1.28 -7.34 -14.00
C PHE A 95 -1.77 -8.17 -12.80
N ASN A 96 -3.09 -8.31 -12.64
CA ASN A 96 -3.67 -9.10 -11.54
C ASN A 96 -3.24 -10.58 -11.63
N LYS A 97 -3.28 -11.19 -12.83
CA LYS A 97 -2.83 -12.56 -13.03
C LYS A 97 -1.35 -12.73 -12.71
N ALA A 98 -0.49 -11.85 -13.22
CA ALA A 98 0.95 -11.88 -12.97
C ALA A 98 1.26 -11.71 -11.49
N SER A 99 0.59 -10.79 -10.79
CA SER A 99 0.73 -10.55 -9.35
C SER A 99 0.34 -11.77 -8.52
N LEU A 100 -0.83 -12.37 -8.79
CA LEU A 100 -1.33 -13.54 -8.07
C LEU A 100 -0.38 -14.75 -8.21
N VAL A 101 0.05 -15.03 -9.44
CA VAL A 101 0.96 -16.16 -9.71
C VAL A 101 2.34 -15.87 -9.10
N THR A 102 2.84 -14.64 -9.20
CA THR A 102 4.11 -14.24 -8.58
C THR A 102 4.05 -14.42 -7.06
N ALA A 103 2.96 -14.02 -6.42
CA ALA A 103 2.76 -14.20 -4.98
C ALA A 103 2.78 -15.67 -4.56
N THR A 104 2.09 -16.53 -5.30
CA THR A 104 2.09 -17.98 -5.07
C THR A 104 3.49 -18.56 -5.22
N ARG A 105 4.22 -18.16 -6.27
CA ARG A 105 5.61 -18.60 -6.51
C ARG A 105 6.57 -18.16 -5.41
N VAL A 106 6.39 -16.95 -4.88
CA VAL A 106 7.20 -16.45 -3.75
C VAL A 106 6.98 -17.29 -2.49
N ARG A 107 5.73 -17.68 -2.21
CA ARG A 107 5.41 -18.56 -1.07
C ARG A 107 5.97 -19.97 -1.20
N LEU A 108 6.11 -20.49 -2.43
CA LEU A 108 6.73 -21.79 -2.69
C LEU A 108 8.26 -21.80 -2.52
N GLY A 109 8.88 -20.61 -2.35
CA GLY A 109 10.34 -20.52 -2.18
C GLY A 109 11.10 -21.20 -3.31
N ASP A 110 12.00 -22.13 -2.99
CA ASP A 110 12.81 -22.86 -3.96
C ASP A 110 11.98 -23.79 -4.89
N LEU A 111 10.75 -24.12 -4.47
CA LEU A 111 9.83 -24.95 -5.27
C LEU A 111 8.94 -24.12 -6.20
N TYR A 112 9.22 -22.83 -6.39
CA TYR A 112 8.42 -21.91 -7.20
C TYR A 112 8.15 -22.38 -8.62
N TRP A 113 9.02 -23.19 -9.21
CA TRP A 113 8.93 -23.72 -10.57
C TRP A 113 7.80 -24.74 -10.74
N LEU A 114 7.35 -25.39 -9.65
CA LEU A 114 6.21 -26.33 -9.67
C LEU A 114 4.89 -25.62 -10.00
N TYR A 115 4.79 -24.30 -9.80
CA TYR A 115 3.59 -23.54 -10.06
C TYR A 115 3.83 -22.53 -11.19
N THR A 116 3.49 -22.95 -12.41
CA THR A 116 3.58 -22.07 -13.59
C THR A 116 2.34 -22.27 -14.47
N PRO A 117 1.19 -21.71 -14.08
CA PRO A 117 -0.06 -21.85 -14.81
C PRO A 117 0.06 -21.24 -16.22
N ARG A 118 -0.69 -21.82 -17.18
CA ARG A 118 -0.73 -21.36 -18.58
C ARG A 118 -1.00 -19.85 -18.66
N GLY A 119 -0.23 -19.15 -19.49
CA GLY A 119 -0.37 -17.71 -19.71
C GLY A 119 0.27 -16.82 -18.64
N PHE A 120 0.99 -17.37 -17.65
CA PHE A 120 1.72 -16.54 -16.66
C PHE A 120 2.79 -15.67 -17.32
N PHE A 121 3.68 -16.28 -18.10
CA PHE A 121 4.74 -15.52 -18.78
C PHE A 121 4.19 -14.56 -19.83
N ALA A 122 3.10 -14.92 -20.50
CA ALA A 122 2.41 -14.01 -21.42
C ALA A 122 1.87 -12.77 -20.65
N ALA A 123 1.25 -12.98 -19.50
CA ALA A 123 0.77 -11.87 -18.64
C ALA A 123 1.93 -10.98 -18.16
N CYS A 124 3.05 -11.57 -17.72
CA CYS A 124 4.26 -10.82 -17.36
C CYS A 124 4.81 -10.02 -18.54
N LYS A 125 4.86 -10.62 -19.74
CA LYS A 125 5.29 -9.96 -20.97
C LYS A 125 4.37 -8.78 -21.30
N THR A 126 3.06 -8.96 -21.26
CA THR A 126 2.09 -7.89 -21.51
C THR A 126 2.33 -6.70 -20.57
N VAL A 127 2.48 -6.95 -19.26
CA VAL A 127 2.75 -5.89 -18.28
C VAL A 127 4.05 -5.16 -18.61
N ARG A 128 5.14 -5.90 -18.87
CA ARG A 128 6.46 -5.31 -19.15
C ARG A 128 6.48 -4.50 -20.44
N THR A 129 5.93 -5.08 -21.52
CA THR A 129 5.86 -4.37 -22.82
C THR A 129 5.03 -3.10 -22.73
N TYR A 130 3.93 -3.14 -22.01
CA TYR A 130 3.06 -2.00 -21.83
C TYR A 130 3.75 -0.86 -21.07
N ILE A 131 4.38 -1.18 -19.93
CA ILE A 131 5.11 -0.18 -19.15
C ILE A 131 6.36 0.31 -19.89
N GLU A 132 7.01 -0.54 -20.69
CA GLU A 132 8.16 -0.13 -21.50
C GLU A 132 7.76 0.90 -22.58
N GLN A 133 6.65 0.64 -23.29
CA GLN A 133 6.12 1.61 -24.25
C GLN A 133 5.77 2.92 -23.56
N PHE A 134 5.10 2.84 -22.44
CA PHE A 134 4.77 3.99 -21.62
C PHE A 134 6.00 4.82 -21.19
N VAL A 135 7.10 4.17 -20.78
CA VAL A 135 8.37 4.87 -20.45
C VAL A 135 8.93 5.57 -21.69
N LYS A 136 8.92 4.90 -22.85
CA LYS A 136 9.41 5.48 -24.13
C LYS A 136 8.60 6.71 -24.53
N ASP A 137 7.27 6.62 -24.47
CA ASP A 137 6.36 7.71 -24.82
C ASP A 137 6.54 8.91 -23.88
N SER A 138 6.67 8.66 -22.58
CA SER A 138 6.95 9.71 -21.59
C SER A 138 8.28 10.41 -21.83
N LEU A 139 9.33 9.66 -22.21
CA LEU A 139 10.64 10.23 -22.54
C LEU A 139 10.58 11.08 -23.84
N GLN A 140 9.81 10.65 -24.84
CA GLN A 140 9.61 11.40 -26.07
C GLN A 140 8.84 12.71 -25.82
N GLN A 141 7.70 12.64 -25.12
CA GLN A 141 6.91 13.83 -24.78
C GLN A 141 7.72 14.88 -24.00
N ASN A 142 8.59 14.43 -23.07
CA ASN A 142 9.45 15.35 -22.33
C ASN A 142 10.54 15.99 -23.18
N ARG A 143 11.00 15.35 -24.26
CA ARG A 143 11.92 15.95 -25.23
C ARG A 143 11.22 17.03 -26.06
N ASP A 144 9.99 16.76 -26.49
CA ASP A 144 9.21 17.64 -27.35
C ASP A 144 8.70 18.89 -26.59
N ALA A 145 8.43 18.77 -25.28
CA ALA A 145 7.92 19.85 -24.43
C ALA A 145 8.98 20.90 -23.99
N GLY A 146 10.28 20.65 -24.25
CA GLY A 146 11.37 21.54 -23.81
C GLY A 146 11.58 21.58 -22.29
N GLN A 147 12.58 22.37 -21.83
CA GLN A 147 12.97 22.44 -20.40
C GLN A 147 12.02 23.25 -19.49
N GLU A 148 10.96 23.85 -20.02
CA GLU A 148 10.15 24.84 -19.31
C GLU A 148 8.98 24.29 -18.47
N SER A 149 8.72 22.98 -18.46
CA SER A 149 7.65 22.48 -17.60
C SER A 149 8.16 22.12 -16.20
N ASP A 150 7.73 22.87 -15.20
CA ASP A 150 7.88 22.61 -13.75
C ASP A 150 7.20 21.28 -13.29
N ARG A 151 6.76 20.44 -14.24
CA ARG A 151 6.08 19.19 -13.94
C ARG A 151 7.08 18.15 -13.49
N TYR A 152 6.68 17.44 -12.45
CA TYR A 152 7.44 16.34 -11.88
C TYR A 152 7.81 15.29 -12.95
N ARG A 153 9.09 14.95 -13.07
CA ARG A 153 9.62 14.10 -14.14
C ARG A 153 10.25 12.81 -13.60
N PHE A 154 9.45 12.01 -12.89
CA PHE A 154 9.92 10.75 -12.27
C PHE A 154 10.69 9.86 -13.27
N ILE A 155 10.09 9.59 -14.43
CA ILE A 155 10.69 8.75 -15.47
C ILE A 155 11.96 9.40 -16.04
N THR A 156 11.92 10.69 -16.31
CA THR A 156 13.06 11.42 -16.88
C THR A 156 14.25 11.46 -15.93
N ASP A 157 14.00 11.68 -14.65
CA ASP A 157 15.04 11.68 -13.62
C ASP A 157 15.67 10.29 -13.47
N LEU A 158 14.84 9.22 -13.44
CA LEU A 158 15.36 7.86 -13.40
C LEU A 158 16.18 7.51 -14.65
N TYR A 159 15.70 7.94 -15.83
CA TYR A 159 16.40 7.70 -17.08
C TYR A 159 17.71 8.49 -17.17
N GLY A 160 17.73 9.73 -16.68
CA GLY A 160 18.94 10.55 -16.63
C GLY A 160 20.11 9.92 -15.87
N GLU A 161 19.79 9.16 -14.83
CA GLU A 161 20.79 8.46 -14.01
C GLU A 161 21.26 7.12 -14.62
N HIS A 162 20.39 6.41 -15.33
CA HIS A 162 20.68 5.06 -15.81
C HIS A 162 20.89 4.96 -17.32
N GLN A 163 20.23 5.82 -18.11
CA GLN A 163 20.15 5.75 -19.57
C GLN A 163 19.71 4.36 -20.09
N ASP A 164 18.95 3.63 -19.28
CA ASP A 164 18.47 2.28 -19.53
C ASP A 164 16.95 2.21 -19.34
N VAL A 165 16.22 2.11 -20.45
CA VAL A 165 14.76 2.03 -20.50
C VAL A 165 14.24 0.78 -19.77
N GLU A 166 14.95 -0.33 -19.84
CA GLU A 166 14.51 -1.58 -19.20
C GLU A 166 14.57 -1.46 -17.69
N LEU A 167 15.63 -0.87 -17.15
CA LEU A 167 15.77 -0.64 -15.72
C LEU A 167 14.73 0.35 -15.21
N VAL A 168 14.47 1.45 -15.94
CA VAL A 168 13.41 2.42 -15.62
C VAL A 168 12.04 1.74 -15.64
N ARG A 169 11.72 0.96 -16.67
CA ARG A 169 10.50 0.13 -16.73
C ARG A 169 10.34 -0.73 -15.48
N ASP A 170 11.40 -1.44 -15.11
CA ASP A 170 11.37 -2.36 -13.99
C ASP A 170 11.15 -1.62 -12.66
N GLN A 171 11.77 -0.45 -12.46
CA GLN A 171 11.52 0.40 -11.29
C GLN A 171 10.07 0.92 -11.27
N VAL A 172 9.52 1.34 -12.41
CA VAL A 172 8.12 1.76 -12.54
C VAL A 172 7.16 0.64 -12.13
N ILE A 173 7.38 -0.60 -12.62
CA ILE A 173 6.55 -1.76 -12.23
C ILE A 173 6.64 -2.01 -10.71
N ASN A 174 7.83 -1.89 -10.12
CA ASN A 174 8.01 -2.05 -8.67
C ASN A 174 7.23 -0.98 -7.87
N VAL A 175 7.24 0.27 -8.32
CA VAL A 175 6.49 1.36 -7.66
C VAL A 175 4.99 1.18 -7.83
N LEU A 176 4.51 0.79 -9.03
CA LEU A 176 3.09 0.55 -9.28
C LEU A 176 2.50 -0.54 -8.38
N ILE A 177 3.19 -1.67 -8.24
CA ILE A 177 2.69 -2.76 -7.38
C ILE A 177 2.70 -2.37 -5.91
N ALA A 178 3.69 -1.58 -5.49
CA ALA A 178 3.79 -1.12 -4.11
C ALA A 178 2.70 -0.09 -3.76
N GLY A 179 2.42 0.87 -4.65
CA GLY A 179 1.50 1.97 -4.40
C GLY A 179 0.03 1.58 -4.52
N ARG A 180 -0.31 0.68 -5.46
CA ARG A 180 -1.69 0.29 -5.73
C ARG A 180 -2.30 -0.52 -4.58
N ASP A 181 -1.76 -1.71 -4.32
CA ASP A 181 -2.47 -2.73 -3.53
C ASP A 181 -2.45 -2.43 -2.03
N THR A 182 -1.34 -1.89 -1.51
CA THR A 182 -1.16 -1.68 -0.07
C THR A 182 -2.07 -0.60 0.48
N THR A 183 -2.13 0.55 -0.19
CA THR A 183 -2.94 1.70 0.25
C THR A 183 -4.42 1.41 0.06
N ALA A 184 -4.83 0.80 -1.07
CA ALA A 184 -6.21 0.39 -1.31
C ALA A 184 -6.71 -0.61 -0.25
N ALA A 185 -5.92 -1.62 0.08
CA ALA A 185 -6.25 -2.57 1.14
C ALA A 185 -6.39 -1.88 2.50
N THR A 186 -5.49 -0.95 2.83
CA THR A 186 -5.58 -0.18 4.09
C THR A 186 -6.89 0.61 4.15
N MET A 187 -7.24 1.37 3.11
CA MET A 187 -8.49 2.15 3.07
C MET A 187 -9.73 1.24 3.17
N SER A 188 -9.69 0.10 2.47
CA SER A 188 -10.78 -0.89 2.51
C SER A 188 -10.99 -1.45 3.92
N TYR A 189 -9.92 -1.84 4.60
CA TYR A 189 -10.01 -2.33 5.99
C TYR A 189 -10.44 -1.24 6.97
N VAL A 190 -9.98 0.01 6.79
CA VAL A 190 -10.42 1.14 7.63
C VAL A 190 -11.94 1.28 7.55
N LEU A 191 -12.52 1.40 6.36
CA LEU A 191 -13.98 1.59 6.22
C LEU A 191 -14.76 0.34 6.63
N ARG A 192 -14.25 -0.86 6.32
CA ARG A 192 -14.86 -2.10 6.82
C ARG A 192 -14.95 -2.13 8.35
N LEU A 193 -13.90 -1.70 9.04
CA LEU A 193 -13.88 -1.61 10.51
C LEU A 193 -14.79 -0.50 11.02
N LEU A 194 -14.76 0.67 10.40
CA LEU A 194 -15.56 1.82 10.84
C LEU A 194 -17.06 1.56 10.78
N VAL A 195 -17.58 0.90 9.72
CA VAL A 195 -19.01 0.58 9.62
C VAL A 195 -19.45 -0.48 10.64
N ARG A 196 -18.51 -1.28 11.14
CA ARG A 196 -18.72 -2.27 12.22
C ARG A 196 -18.52 -1.69 13.63
N HIS A 197 -17.92 -0.49 13.72
CA HIS A 197 -17.65 0.21 14.98
C HIS A 197 -18.24 1.64 14.93
N PRO A 198 -19.58 1.80 14.96
CA PRO A 198 -20.24 3.09 14.74
C PRO A 198 -19.84 4.17 15.75
N ARG A 199 -19.42 3.79 16.98
CA ARG A 199 -18.90 4.75 17.97
C ARG A 199 -17.56 5.37 17.50
N VAL A 200 -16.67 4.56 16.94
CA VAL A 200 -15.39 5.02 16.39
C VAL A 200 -15.63 5.93 15.18
N LEU A 201 -16.53 5.53 14.26
CA LEU A 201 -16.90 6.35 13.11
C LEU A 201 -17.49 7.70 13.54
N LYS A 202 -18.36 7.73 14.55
CA LYS A 202 -18.93 8.98 15.09
C LYS A 202 -17.85 9.89 15.67
N LYS A 203 -16.90 9.36 16.45
CA LYS A 203 -15.77 10.10 16.99
C LYS A 203 -14.90 10.70 15.88
N LEU A 204 -14.59 9.89 14.85
CA LEU A 204 -13.81 10.33 13.69
C LEU A 204 -14.53 11.44 12.90
N ARG A 205 -15.84 11.32 12.66
CA ARG A 205 -16.64 12.38 12.03
C ARG A 205 -16.59 13.68 12.82
N SER A 206 -16.69 13.58 14.14
CA SER A 206 -16.60 14.74 15.03
C SER A 206 -15.25 15.44 14.90
N GLU A 207 -14.14 14.67 14.84
CA GLU A 207 -12.81 15.24 14.65
C GLU A 207 -12.70 15.94 13.27
N ILE A 208 -13.10 15.28 12.19
CA ILE A 208 -13.06 15.85 10.84
C ILE A 208 -13.89 17.14 10.79
N GLY A 209 -15.13 17.12 11.29
CA GLY A 209 -16.02 18.28 11.32
C GLY A 209 -15.46 19.45 12.16
N HIS A 210 -14.79 19.15 13.27
CA HIS A 210 -14.17 20.19 14.12
C HIS A 210 -12.91 20.79 13.46
N VAL A 211 -12.10 19.98 12.80
CA VAL A 211 -10.81 20.43 12.22
C VAL A 211 -11.01 21.14 10.88
N VAL A 212 -11.87 20.61 10.02
CA VAL A 212 -12.10 21.13 8.65
C VAL A 212 -13.28 22.11 8.60
N GLY A 213 -14.28 21.94 9.49
CA GLY A 213 -15.47 22.76 9.50
C GLY A 213 -16.31 22.57 8.23
N GLN A 214 -16.75 23.70 7.66
CA GLN A 214 -17.52 23.77 6.41
C GLN A 214 -16.62 23.74 5.16
N ASP A 215 -15.31 23.82 5.32
CA ASP A 215 -14.37 23.81 4.21
C ASP A 215 -14.43 22.46 3.46
N LYS A 216 -14.48 22.54 2.14
CA LYS A 216 -14.37 21.34 1.30
C LYS A 216 -12.93 20.90 1.10
N ASP A 217 -12.00 21.82 1.30
CA ASP A 217 -10.59 21.63 0.97
C ASP A 217 -9.79 21.16 2.19
N ILE A 218 -9.57 19.84 2.27
CA ILE A 218 -8.67 19.28 3.28
C ILE A 218 -7.23 19.51 2.87
N THR A 219 -6.50 20.27 3.68
CA THR A 219 -5.07 20.53 3.50
C THR A 219 -4.22 19.54 4.31
N ARG A 220 -2.92 19.49 4.00
CA ARG A 220 -1.96 18.71 4.79
C ARG A 220 -1.93 19.16 6.26
N ALA A 221 -2.07 20.46 6.51
CA ALA A 221 -2.14 21.00 7.86
C ALA A 221 -3.37 20.50 8.63
N TYR A 222 -4.51 20.38 7.97
CA TYR A 222 -5.70 19.77 8.57
C TYR A 222 -5.47 18.29 8.91
N ILE A 223 -4.88 17.50 8.00
CA ILE A 223 -4.59 16.08 8.26
C ILE A 223 -3.66 15.90 9.47
N GLN A 224 -2.66 16.78 9.63
CA GLN A 224 -1.76 16.77 10.79
C GLN A 224 -2.50 17.10 12.13
N ARG A 225 -3.62 17.79 12.07
CA ARG A 225 -4.47 18.13 13.22
C ARG A 225 -5.56 17.11 13.51
N MET A 226 -5.55 15.95 12.82
CA MET A 226 -6.50 14.84 13.03
C MET A 226 -5.78 13.65 13.66
N PRO A 227 -5.40 13.68 14.94
CA PRO A 227 -4.71 12.58 15.60
C PRO A 227 -5.55 11.31 15.66
N PHE A 228 -6.89 11.42 15.81
CA PHE A 228 -7.74 10.26 15.87
C PHE A 228 -7.85 9.53 14.51
N LEU A 229 -7.89 10.26 13.40
CA LEU A 229 -7.76 9.67 12.06
C LEU A 229 -6.46 8.86 11.93
N GLN A 230 -5.33 9.41 12.40
CA GLN A 230 -4.06 8.70 12.39
C GLN A 230 -4.11 7.45 13.30
N ASN A 231 -4.78 7.51 14.44
CA ASN A 231 -4.93 6.38 15.34
C ASN A 231 -5.83 5.27 14.74
N VAL A 232 -6.89 5.64 14.01
CA VAL A 232 -7.73 4.69 13.25
C VAL A 232 -6.89 3.95 12.19
N ILE A 233 -6.08 4.69 11.43
CA ILE A 233 -5.20 4.08 10.42
C ILE A 233 -4.13 3.21 11.07
N LYS A 234 -3.49 3.66 12.15
CA LYS A 234 -2.49 2.88 12.90
C LYS A 234 -3.08 1.57 13.42
N GLU A 235 -4.27 1.61 14.01
CA GLU A 235 -4.95 0.43 14.55
C GLU A 235 -5.35 -0.53 13.45
N THR A 236 -5.83 -0.01 12.33
CA THR A 236 -6.10 -0.84 11.15
C THR A 236 -4.84 -1.52 10.63
N LEU A 237 -3.73 -0.78 10.48
CA LEU A 237 -2.45 -1.35 10.06
C LEU A 237 -1.86 -2.33 11.08
N ARG A 238 -2.20 -2.20 12.36
CA ARG A 238 -1.85 -3.18 13.38
C ARG A 238 -2.56 -4.50 13.13
N LEU A 239 -3.88 -4.45 12.97
CA LEU A 239 -4.69 -5.64 12.75
C LEU A 239 -4.52 -6.22 11.34
N TYR A 240 -4.42 -5.37 10.34
CA TYR A 240 -4.35 -5.76 8.93
C TYR A 240 -3.15 -5.14 8.22
N PRO A 241 -1.91 -5.51 8.59
CA PRO A 241 -0.73 -5.05 7.87
C PRO A 241 -0.77 -5.59 6.43
N PRO A 242 -0.73 -4.72 5.40
CA PRO A 242 -0.80 -5.17 4.00
C PRO A 242 0.29 -6.17 3.60
N VAL A 243 1.46 -6.11 4.26
CA VAL A 243 2.53 -7.10 4.12
C VAL A 243 2.66 -7.87 5.43
N PRO A 244 1.89 -8.97 5.60
CA PRO A 244 1.75 -9.65 6.89
C PRO A 244 2.97 -10.47 7.31
N ILE A 245 3.80 -10.89 6.34
CA ILE A 245 4.99 -11.71 6.54
C ILE A 245 6.14 -11.14 5.74
N ASN A 246 7.32 -11.11 6.35
CA ASN A 246 8.56 -10.72 5.70
C ASN A 246 9.64 -11.76 5.95
N THR A 247 10.62 -11.83 5.03
CA THR A 247 11.76 -12.76 5.12
C THR A 247 13.06 -12.02 4.86
N ARG A 248 14.11 -12.43 5.58
CA ARG A 248 15.50 -12.02 5.33
C ARG A 248 16.35 -13.26 5.20
N PHE A 249 17.36 -13.19 4.33
CA PHE A 249 18.36 -14.25 4.23
C PHE A 249 19.64 -13.84 4.94
N CYS A 250 20.15 -14.75 5.76
CA CYS A 250 21.35 -14.52 6.53
C CYS A 250 22.55 -14.44 5.59
N LYS A 251 23.28 -13.32 5.57
CA LYS A 251 24.45 -13.12 4.69
C LYS A 251 25.71 -13.78 5.19
N GLN A 252 25.87 -13.89 6.50
CA GLN A 252 26.98 -14.55 7.19
C GLN A 252 26.46 -15.17 8.48
N ALA A 253 27.05 -16.29 8.91
CA ALA A 253 26.62 -16.96 10.12
C ALA A 253 26.62 -15.99 11.32
N THR A 254 25.53 -16.01 12.06
CA THR A 254 25.32 -15.16 13.23
C THR A 254 24.52 -15.89 14.30
N VAL A 255 24.38 -15.28 15.46
CA VAL A 255 23.62 -15.84 16.57
C VAL A 255 22.52 -14.88 16.98
N LEU A 256 21.28 -15.37 17.04
CA LEU A 256 20.19 -14.68 17.72
C LEU A 256 20.32 -14.97 19.22
N PRO A 257 20.19 -13.96 20.09
CA PRO A 257 20.49 -14.11 21.52
C PRO A 257 19.47 -14.97 22.27
N ARG A 258 18.27 -15.16 21.70
CA ARG A 258 17.15 -15.92 22.29
C ARG A 258 16.37 -16.66 21.21
N GLY A 259 15.57 -17.63 21.63
CA GLY A 259 14.67 -18.41 20.79
C GLY A 259 15.03 -19.90 20.73
N GLY A 260 16.22 -20.31 21.20
CA GLY A 260 16.65 -21.70 21.30
C GLY A 260 16.38 -22.33 22.68
N GLY A 261 16.64 -23.64 22.78
CA GLY A 261 16.32 -24.44 23.95
C GLY A 261 14.82 -24.72 24.08
N THR A 262 14.45 -25.54 25.04
CA THR A 262 13.04 -25.91 25.31
C THR A 262 12.23 -24.75 25.90
N ASP A 263 12.91 -23.80 26.52
CA ASP A 263 12.32 -22.61 27.14
C ASP A 263 12.35 -21.35 26.25
N GLY A 264 12.90 -21.44 25.04
CA GLY A 264 13.03 -20.31 24.09
C GLY A 264 14.03 -19.23 24.54
N ARG A 265 14.86 -19.47 25.54
CA ARG A 265 15.78 -18.47 26.13
C ARG A 265 17.23 -18.63 25.68
N SER A 266 17.59 -19.78 25.14
CA SER A 266 18.93 -20.07 24.65
C SER A 266 19.21 -19.38 23.31
N PRO A 267 20.48 -19.10 22.96
CA PRO A 267 20.85 -18.57 21.66
C PRO A 267 20.53 -19.54 20.51
N ILE A 268 20.28 -18.99 19.31
CA ILE A 268 20.07 -19.76 18.06
C ILE A 268 21.16 -19.39 17.06
N LEU A 269 21.86 -20.41 16.55
CA LEU A 269 22.75 -20.24 15.39
C LEU A 269 21.92 -20.08 14.10
N VAL A 270 22.13 -18.98 13.40
CA VAL A 270 21.59 -18.73 12.08
C VAL A 270 22.72 -18.86 11.06
N ARG A 271 22.68 -19.90 10.22
CA ARG A 271 23.70 -20.17 9.22
C ARG A 271 23.58 -19.23 8.03
N GLN A 272 24.68 -19.01 7.32
CA GLN A 272 24.66 -18.30 6.04
C GLN A 272 23.64 -18.92 5.06
N GLY A 273 22.88 -18.09 4.38
CA GLY A 273 21.83 -18.52 3.44
C GLY A 273 20.50 -18.92 4.10
N MET A 274 20.46 -19.07 5.45
CA MET A 274 19.22 -19.44 6.14
C MET A 274 18.17 -18.32 6.04
N PRO A 275 16.92 -18.64 5.64
CA PRO A 275 15.82 -17.70 5.66
C PRO A 275 15.32 -17.47 7.09
N CYS A 276 15.18 -16.21 7.48
CA CYS A 276 14.55 -15.77 8.72
C CYS A 276 13.25 -15.06 8.38
N ALA A 277 12.13 -15.74 8.57
CA ALA A 277 10.80 -15.17 8.38
C ALA A 277 10.27 -14.61 9.70
N TYR A 278 9.51 -13.52 9.61
CA TYR A 278 8.78 -12.96 10.75
C TYR A 278 7.39 -12.48 10.31
N SER A 279 6.40 -12.75 11.16
CA SER A 279 5.02 -12.38 10.90
C SER A 279 4.67 -11.12 11.65
N VAL A 280 4.52 -10.03 10.91
CA VAL A 280 4.01 -8.76 11.42
C VAL A 280 2.57 -8.92 11.90
N TYR A 281 1.77 -9.69 11.15
CA TYR A 281 0.36 -9.98 11.46
C TYR A 281 0.18 -10.61 12.85
N HIS A 282 0.98 -11.65 13.18
CA HIS A 282 0.91 -12.29 14.49
C HIS A 282 1.57 -11.44 15.59
N MET A 283 2.71 -10.81 15.29
CA MET A 283 3.39 -9.93 16.24
C MET A 283 2.47 -8.79 16.72
N HIS A 284 1.71 -8.19 15.83
CA HIS A 284 0.77 -7.11 16.14
C HIS A 284 -0.47 -7.58 16.93
N ARG A 285 -0.65 -8.87 17.14
CA ARG A 285 -1.75 -9.47 17.93
C ARG A 285 -1.27 -10.12 19.24
N ARG A 286 -0.01 -9.94 19.59
CA ARG A 286 0.54 -10.48 20.83
C ARG A 286 0.01 -9.72 22.04
N GLU A 287 -0.55 -10.45 23.00
CA GLU A 287 -1.10 -9.89 24.23
C GLU A 287 -0.04 -9.29 25.14
N ASP A 288 1.17 -9.85 25.15
CA ASP A 288 2.30 -9.31 25.90
C ASP A 288 2.80 -7.94 25.36
N LEU A 289 2.43 -7.56 24.13
CA LEU A 289 2.75 -6.27 23.53
C LEU A 289 1.56 -5.30 23.56
N TYR A 290 0.33 -5.79 23.39
CA TYR A 290 -0.85 -4.97 23.15
C TYR A 290 -1.94 -5.13 24.19
N GLY A 291 -1.73 -5.97 25.23
CA GLY A 291 -2.71 -6.27 26.25
C GLY A 291 -3.71 -7.37 25.85
N SER A 292 -4.57 -7.76 26.80
CA SER A 292 -5.55 -8.84 26.60
C SER A 292 -6.58 -8.55 25.50
N ASP A 293 -6.73 -7.28 25.10
CA ASP A 293 -7.59 -6.84 24.02
C ASP A 293 -6.83 -6.69 22.67
N ALA A 294 -5.69 -7.35 22.51
CA ALA A 294 -4.87 -7.28 21.29
C ALA A 294 -5.62 -7.67 20.01
N GLY A 295 -6.67 -8.51 20.10
CA GLY A 295 -7.54 -8.86 18.96
C GLY A 295 -8.58 -7.79 18.59
N ILE A 296 -8.85 -6.82 19.47
CA ILE A 296 -9.96 -5.87 19.33
C ILE A 296 -9.49 -4.61 18.59
N PHE A 297 -10.36 -4.10 17.72
CA PHE A 297 -10.15 -2.81 17.06
C PHE A 297 -10.47 -1.67 18.04
N ARG A 298 -9.45 -1.05 18.59
CA ARG A 298 -9.52 0.05 19.57
C ARG A 298 -8.50 1.15 19.24
N PRO A 299 -8.84 2.11 18.37
CA PRO A 299 -7.94 3.22 18.02
C PRO A 299 -7.45 4.05 19.21
N GLU A 300 -8.25 4.10 20.29
CA GLU A 300 -7.94 4.81 21.53
C GLU A 300 -6.69 4.27 22.24
N ARG A 301 -6.25 3.02 21.96
CA ARG A 301 -4.99 2.50 22.51
C ARG A 301 -3.76 3.33 22.15
N TRP A 302 -3.85 4.13 21.09
CA TRP A 302 -2.78 5.03 20.65
C TRP A 302 -2.83 6.42 21.31
N GLU A 303 -3.85 6.71 22.11
CA GLU A 303 -3.99 7.99 22.85
C GLU A 303 -3.26 7.95 24.19
N GLY A 304 -3.08 6.77 24.77
CA GLY A 304 -2.45 6.55 26.07
C GLY A 304 -0.94 6.31 26.01
N PRO A 305 -0.30 6.16 27.17
CA PRO A 305 1.12 5.88 27.29
C PRO A 305 1.50 4.42 26.98
N GLU A 306 0.53 3.49 26.91
CA GLU A 306 0.77 2.05 26.87
C GLU A 306 1.63 1.61 25.68
N LEU A 307 1.51 2.30 24.54
CA LEU A 307 2.22 1.96 23.32
C LEU A 307 3.34 2.94 22.94
N VAL A 308 3.69 3.89 23.82
CA VAL A 308 4.77 4.86 23.55
C VAL A 308 6.10 4.15 23.27
N ASP A 309 6.39 3.08 24.00
CA ASP A 309 7.62 2.30 23.88
C ASP A 309 7.48 1.03 23.05
N ILE A 310 6.45 0.90 22.22
CA ILE A 310 6.20 -0.31 21.42
C ILE A 310 7.32 -0.61 20.40
N LYS A 311 8.02 0.42 19.91
CA LYS A 311 9.22 0.32 19.02
C LYS A 311 9.07 -0.75 17.93
N TRP A 312 9.92 -1.79 17.97
CA TRP A 312 9.92 -2.91 17.03
C TRP A 312 8.70 -3.82 17.14
N GLY A 313 7.85 -3.63 18.13
CA GLY A 313 6.57 -4.33 18.25
C GLY A 313 5.52 -3.85 17.24
N TYR A 314 5.73 -2.68 16.58
CA TYR A 314 4.83 -2.13 15.56
C TYR A 314 5.58 -1.88 14.25
N LEU A 315 5.39 -2.74 13.25
CA LEU A 315 6.15 -2.76 12.00
C LEU A 315 5.29 -2.82 10.72
N PRO A 316 4.23 -2.03 10.56
CA PRO A 316 3.38 -2.12 9.37
C PRO A 316 4.11 -1.71 8.08
N PHE A 317 5.16 -0.92 8.19
CA PHE A 317 6.02 -0.45 7.09
C PHE A 317 7.40 -1.09 7.10
N ASN A 318 7.56 -2.19 7.85
CA ASN A 318 8.86 -2.80 8.11
C ASN A 318 9.80 -1.86 8.91
N GLY A 319 11.08 -2.24 9.03
CA GLY A 319 12.09 -1.46 9.75
C GLY A 319 13.48 -1.63 9.17
N GLY A 320 14.42 -0.84 9.70
CA GLY A 320 15.82 -0.87 9.27
C GLY A 320 16.03 -0.38 7.84
N PRO A 321 17.13 -0.79 7.17
CA PRO A 321 17.48 -0.30 5.83
C PRO A 321 16.40 -0.58 4.76
N ARG A 322 15.55 -1.59 4.97
CA ARG A 322 14.46 -1.99 4.06
C ARG A 322 13.08 -1.42 4.47
N ILE A 323 13.03 -0.38 5.29
CA ILE A 323 11.79 0.33 5.62
C ILE A 323 11.11 0.84 4.34
N CYS A 324 9.78 0.86 4.33
CA CYS A 324 9.00 1.33 3.19
C CYS A 324 9.38 2.76 2.79
N LEU A 325 9.67 2.98 1.51
CA LEU A 325 9.98 4.32 0.96
C LEU A 325 8.73 5.18 0.82
N GLY A 326 7.61 4.55 0.44
CA GLY A 326 6.34 5.23 0.20
C GLY A 326 5.47 5.39 1.45
N LYS A 327 6.02 5.20 2.67
CA LYS A 327 5.24 5.28 3.92
C LYS A 327 4.43 6.56 4.03
N ASP A 328 5.08 7.70 3.89
CA ASP A 328 4.45 9.00 4.08
C ASP A 328 3.46 9.32 2.95
N PHE A 329 3.79 8.92 1.72
CA PHE A 329 2.90 9.02 0.58
C PHE A 329 1.62 8.20 0.78
N GLY A 330 1.74 6.91 1.13
CA GLY A 330 0.60 6.02 1.35
C GLY A 330 -0.27 6.46 2.53
N LEU A 331 0.34 6.90 3.64
CA LEU A 331 -0.39 7.43 4.78
C LEU A 331 -1.13 8.73 4.44
N MET A 332 -0.51 9.61 3.65
CA MET A 332 -1.14 10.86 3.25
C MET A 332 -2.33 10.61 2.32
N LEU A 333 -2.17 9.76 1.30
CA LEU A 333 -3.25 9.38 0.39
C LEU A 333 -4.41 8.71 1.14
N ALA A 334 -4.10 7.76 2.03
CA ALA A 334 -5.12 7.10 2.83
C ALA A 334 -5.85 8.09 3.76
N SER A 335 -5.11 8.97 4.44
CA SER A 335 -5.69 9.97 5.36
C SER A 335 -6.60 10.94 4.60
N TYR A 336 -6.13 11.47 3.47
CA TYR A 336 -6.90 12.40 2.64
C TYR A 336 -8.15 11.73 2.08
N GLY A 337 -8.00 10.59 1.40
CA GLY A 337 -9.11 9.88 0.78
C GLY A 337 -10.18 9.43 1.78
N LEU A 338 -9.76 8.91 2.94
CA LEU A 338 -10.70 8.52 4.02
C LEU A 338 -11.44 9.72 4.61
N ALA A 339 -10.74 10.82 4.90
CA ALA A 339 -11.35 12.02 5.43
C ALA A 339 -12.38 12.60 4.44
N ARG A 340 -12.04 12.63 3.14
CA ARG A 340 -12.95 13.10 2.08
C ARG A 340 -14.17 12.20 1.91
N VAL A 341 -14.01 10.88 1.89
CA VAL A 341 -15.15 9.93 1.81
C VAL A 341 -16.05 10.10 3.02
N ILE A 342 -15.51 10.21 4.23
CA ILE A 342 -16.29 10.38 5.46
C ILE A 342 -17.01 11.74 5.47
N GLN A 343 -16.42 12.78 4.89
CA GLN A 343 -17.02 14.11 4.76
C GLN A 343 -18.12 14.14 3.68
N ALA A 344 -17.86 13.52 2.53
CA ALA A 344 -18.77 13.53 1.39
C ALA A 344 -20.07 12.72 1.64
N PHE A 345 -19.96 11.62 2.41
CA PHE A 345 -21.10 10.74 2.69
C PHE A 345 -21.51 10.84 4.15
N PRO A 346 -22.58 11.62 4.48
CA PRO A 346 -23.06 11.81 5.86
C PRO A 346 -23.45 10.50 6.55
N ARG A 347 -23.97 9.54 5.79
CA ARG A 347 -24.34 8.22 6.31
C ARG A 347 -23.52 7.15 5.60
N ILE A 348 -22.68 6.49 6.39
CA ILE A 348 -21.95 5.30 5.99
C ILE A 348 -22.26 4.23 7.02
N SER A 349 -22.83 3.12 6.61
CA SER A 349 -23.27 2.07 7.53
C SER A 349 -23.01 0.67 6.98
N LEU A 350 -23.08 -0.30 7.88
CA LEU A 350 -23.05 -1.71 7.52
C LEU A 350 -24.31 -2.06 6.73
N PRO A 351 -24.20 -2.71 5.55
CA PRO A 351 -25.37 -3.11 4.77
C PRO A 351 -26.28 -4.08 5.54
N PRO A 352 -27.61 -4.04 5.30
CA PRO A 352 -28.52 -5.04 5.84
C PRO A 352 -28.12 -6.46 5.42
N GLY A 353 -28.11 -7.38 6.38
CA GLY A 353 -27.72 -8.79 6.15
C GLY A 353 -26.22 -9.08 6.27
N GLU A 354 -25.35 -8.07 6.25
CA GLU A 354 -23.93 -8.26 6.59
C GLU A 354 -23.77 -8.48 8.11
N LYS A 355 -23.00 -9.50 8.47
CA LYS A 355 -22.75 -9.82 9.87
C LYS A 355 -21.61 -8.99 10.45
N TRP A 356 -21.73 -8.69 11.74
CA TRP A 356 -20.58 -8.27 12.51
C TRP A 356 -19.64 -9.47 12.68
N GLU A 357 -18.36 -9.25 12.43
CA GLU A 357 -17.31 -10.26 12.55
C GLU A 357 -16.17 -9.69 13.40
N GLU A 358 -15.63 -10.52 14.28
CA GLU A 358 -14.43 -10.16 15.02
C GLU A 358 -13.25 -9.97 14.05
N PRO A 359 -12.38 -8.95 14.28
CA PRO A 359 -11.21 -8.75 13.46
C PRO A 359 -10.32 -10.00 13.37
N GLY A 360 -10.05 -10.46 12.16
CA GLY A 360 -9.25 -11.65 11.87
C GLY A 360 -10.05 -12.93 11.60
N THR A 361 -11.39 -12.90 11.74
CA THR A 361 -12.26 -14.05 11.42
C THR A 361 -12.85 -13.99 10.01
N GLU A 362 -12.79 -12.82 9.36
CA GLU A 362 -13.22 -12.64 7.99
C GLU A 362 -12.34 -13.39 6.98
N ARG A 363 -12.89 -13.67 5.80
CA ARG A 363 -12.13 -14.26 4.70
C ARG A 363 -11.11 -13.25 4.17
N GLN A 364 -9.85 -13.64 4.21
CA GLN A 364 -8.74 -12.82 3.75
C GLN A 364 -8.15 -13.39 2.46
N HIS A 365 -7.78 -12.50 1.54
CA HIS A 365 -7.10 -12.83 0.31
C HIS A 365 -5.65 -12.37 0.36
N LEU A 366 -4.73 -13.33 0.33
CA LEU A 366 -3.30 -13.07 0.34
C LEU A 366 -2.71 -13.24 -1.07
N THR A 367 -2.44 -12.12 -1.71
CA THR A 367 -1.61 -12.05 -2.92
C THR A 367 -0.17 -11.67 -2.52
N LEU A 368 0.42 -10.67 -3.13
CA LEU A 368 1.62 -10.01 -2.59
C LEU A 368 1.28 -9.17 -1.37
N THR A 369 0.02 -8.77 -1.26
CA THR A 369 -0.54 -8.01 -0.14
C THR A 369 -1.78 -8.71 0.40
N LEU A 370 -2.12 -8.40 1.65
CA LEU A 370 -3.33 -8.84 2.32
C LEU A 370 -4.48 -7.91 1.96
N SER A 371 -5.59 -8.46 1.48
CA SER A 371 -6.83 -7.74 1.23
C SER A 371 -8.04 -8.54 1.72
N ASN A 372 -9.21 -7.90 1.80
CA ASN A 372 -10.44 -8.59 2.16
C ASN A 372 -10.94 -9.39 0.95
N ALA A 373 -11.25 -10.68 1.15
CA ALA A 373 -11.76 -11.54 0.08
C ALA A 373 -13.21 -11.20 -0.32
N ASP A 374 -14.00 -10.68 0.62
CA ASP A 374 -15.42 -10.35 0.44
C ASP A 374 -15.66 -8.87 0.13
N GLY A 375 -14.58 -8.10 -0.10
CA GLY A 375 -14.64 -6.68 -0.42
C GLY A 375 -14.91 -5.79 0.80
N CYS A 376 -15.20 -4.51 0.52
CA CYS A 376 -15.56 -3.50 1.51
C CYS A 376 -16.98 -2.99 1.24
N LYS A 377 -17.98 -3.80 1.56
CA LYS A 377 -19.38 -3.46 1.32
C LYS A 377 -19.89 -2.48 2.36
N VAL A 378 -20.47 -1.39 1.90
CA VAL A 378 -21.06 -0.33 2.70
C VAL A 378 -22.39 0.12 2.09
N LEU A 379 -23.25 0.72 2.91
CA LEU A 379 -24.40 1.49 2.46
C LEU A 379 -24.05 2.97 2.61
N LEU A 380 -24.05 3.70 1.48
CA LEU A 380 -23.82 5.13 1.42
C LEU A 380 -25.13 5.88 1.22
N SER A 381 -25.32 7.00 1.92
CA SER A 381 -26.46 7.92 1.71
C SER A 381 -26.18 9.31 2.29
#